data_239455742c7edf680685e5c887ab4866
#
_entry.id   239455742c7edf680685e5c887ab4866
#
_cell.length_a   1.000
_cell.length_b   1.000
_cell.length_c   1.000
_cell.angle_alpha   90.00
_cell.angle_beta   90.00
_cell.angle_gamma   90.00
#
_symmetry.space_group_name_H-M   'P 1'
#
loop_
_entity.id
_entity.type
_entity.pdbx_description
1 polymer ?
#
loop_
_entity_poly.entity_id
_entity_poly.type
_entity_poly.pdbx_seq_one_letter_code
_entity_poly.pdbx_strand_id
1 'polypeptide(L)'
;ISWSRGRYDIAQLTNLYTQNQNRVDKILRSLNEIITDIRSMKALAFCVSREHATYMCQQFLLKGIKADILTSDNSSERQQKQQAIRSGNINILCVVDIFNEGVDIPEVDTLLFLRPTESLTIFLQQLGRGLRLADGKECCTVLDFVGNSRPEYDFANKFRALIGKSNRAISDEVKQGFPHAPLGCRIELSKRTQEMVLSHIRQATLTLKRLVQLIRKFPQDSSLPLSLSNFLTFHPEININELYKRGSWSELVMQANDEVREDTHNKDSLTIIKSAIKNRILTCDDHHYLLFLKQLCQQRFIWAGNDERLALMCHYDFRQKTGKACGFNSLAQSLESLKQLDLYKELSDVLNYQLSQTKHDQPPMLKLPEVPLRLHARYAREQILVGFGASTFEHQPPSREGLFTIKEQNIELFFVTLNKNEKQFSPTTMYHDYAINEHLFHWQSQNSARPDKGRGKDYIQHKKIGKRLFLFVREQTKDEYGRTMGFVNFGEVKYVSHTKSQPMNITWKLNTPMPNFMWHQAAKLAVG
;
A
#
# COMPACT_ATOMS: atom_id res chain seq x y z
N ILE A 1 -9.34 9.17 30.16
CA ILE A 1 -7.97 9.68 29.94
C ILE A 1 -8.05 10.82 28.95
N SER A 2 -7.47 11.97 29.26
CA SER A 2 -7.42 13.13 28.38
C SER A 2 -6.54 12.85 27.14
N TRP A 3 -6.90 13.49 26.04
CA TRP A 3 -6.20 13.37 24.76
C TRP A 3 -5.96 14.77 24.22
N SER A 4 -4.72 15.12 23.95
CA SER A 4 -4.36 16.41 23.36
C SER A 4 -3.19 16.25 22.41
N ARG A 5 -3.21 16.97 21.30
CA ARG A 5 -2.14 16.98 20.28
C ARG A 5 -1.72 15.57 19.81
N GLY A 6 -2.70 14.64 19.65
CA GLY A 6 -2.43 13.27 19.20
C GLY A 6 -1.82 12.35 20.26
N ARG A 7 -1.84 12.70 21.55
CA ARG A 7 -1.22 11.93 22.63
C ARG A 7 -2.15 11.79 23.84
N TYR A 8 -2.03 10.66 24.53
CA TYR A 8 -2.64 10.44 25.83
C TYR A 8 -1.86 11.19 26.93
N ASP A 9 -2.57 11.59 27.96
CA ASP A 9 -1.94 12.09 29.18
C ASP A 9 -1.17 10.96 29.89
N ILE A 10 0.16 11.10 29.96
CA ILE A 10 1.06 10.08 30.48
C ILE A 10 0.79 9.78 31.96
N ALA A 11 0.51 10.82 32.76
CA ALA A 11 0.25 10.65 34.20
C ALA A 11 -1.04 9.87 34.45
N GLN A 12 -2.11 10.20 33.70
CA GLN A 12 -3.38 9.47 33.81
C GLN A 12 -3.26 8.01 33.31
N LEU A 13 -2.49 7.76 32.25
CA LEU A 13 -2.20 6.39 31.80
C LEU A 13 -1.40 5.61 32.83
N THR A 14 -0.37 6.22 33.40
CA THR A 14 0.46 5.61 34.43
C THR A 14 -0.39 5.19 35.63
N ASN A 15 -1.19 6.09 36.17
CA ASN A 15 -2.10 5.80 37.29
C ASN A 15 -3.07 4.65 36.94
N LEU A 16 -3.67 4.68 35.74
CA LEU A 16 -4.58 3.63 35.34
C LEU A 16 -3.89 2.25 35.26
N TYR A 17 -2.67 2.19 34.74
CA TYR A 17 -1.99 0.93 34.49
C TYR A 17 -1.30 0.36 35.72
N THR A 18 -0.86 1.20 36.66
CA THR A 18 -0.27 0.77 37.94
C THR A 18 -1.30 0.37 38.99
N GLN A 19 -2.58 0.75 38.79
CA GLN A 19 -3.68 0.40 39.68
C GLN A 19 -4.60 -0.71 39.16
N ASN A 20 -4.26 -1.33 38.02
CA ASN A 20 -5.14 -2.29 37.34
C ASN A 20 -4.55 -3.71 37.34
N GLN A 21 -4.77 -4.43 38.44
CA GLN A 21 -4.33 -5.82 38.59
C GLN A 21 -4.91 -6.76 37.51
N ASN A 22 -6.17 -6.55 37.08
CA ASN A 22 -6.79 -7.35 36.04
C ASN A 22 -6.02 -7.25 34.71
N ARG A 23 -5.40 -6.10 34.42
CA ARG A 23 -4.55 -5.90 33.24
C ARG A 23 -3.26 -6.69 33.37
N VAL A 24 -2.62 -6.67 34.52
CA VAL A 24 -1.42 -7.46 34.80
C VAL A 24 -1.69 -8.95 34.64
N ASP A 25 -2.78 -9.44 35.24
CA ASP A 25 -3.18 -10.86 35.14
C ASP A 25 -3.44 -11.27 33.68
N LYS A 26 -4.03 -10.38 32.88
CA LYS A 26 -4.22 -10.62 31.44
C LYS A 26 -2.90 -10.70 30.70
N ILE A 27 -1.95 -9.81 30.98
CA ILE A 27 -0.61 -9.81 30.37
C ILE A 27 0.10 -11.12 30.69
N LEU A 28 0.13 -11.51 31.97
CA LEU A 28 0.78 -12.73 32.43
C LEU A 28 0.14 -13.99 31.87
N ARG A 29 -1.21 -14.02 31.78
CA ARG A 29 -1.94 -15.12 31.16
C ARG A 29 -1.60 -15.25 29.68
N SER A 30 -1.61 -14.12 28.92
CA SER A 30 -1.26 -14.14 27.50
C SER A 30 0.18 -14.58 27.24
N LEU A 31 1.12 -14.22 28.11
CA LEU A 31 2.48 -14.73 28.07
C LEU A 31 2.51 -16.26 28.20
N ASN A 32 1.82 -16.81 29.22
CA ASN A 32 1.75 -18.26 29.44
C ASN A 32 1.04 -19.03 28.32
N GLU A 33 0.06 -18.43 27.68
CA GLU A 33 -0.72 -19.08 26.60
C GLU A 33 0.02 -19.07 25.27
N ILE A 34 0.83 -18.03 24.98
CA ILE A 34 1.41 -17.81 23.65
C ILE A 34 2.89 -18.15 23.59
N ILE A 35 3.64 -17.91 24.65
CA ILE A 35 5.08 -18.20 24.69
C ILE A 35 5.30 -19.62 25.17
N THR A 36 5.96 -20.41 24.35
CA THR A 36 6.22 -21.85 24.63
C THR A 36 7.10 -22.05 25.86
N ASP A 37 8.15 -21.23 26.04
CA ASP A 37 9.03 -21.26 27.21
C ASP A 37 9.40 -19.83 27.64
N ILE A 38 8.73 -19.36 28.69
CA ILE A 38 8.98 -18.03 29.25
C ILE A 38 10.40 -17.91 29.84
N ARG A 39 11.02 -19.01 30.24
CA ARG A 39 12.36 -18.99 30.86
C ARG A 39 13.47 -18.78 29.85
N SER A 40 13.26 -19.16 28.61
CA SER A 40 14.19 -18.93 27.50
C SER A 40 13.89 -17.65 26.70
N MET A 41 12.71 -17.05 26.90
CA MET A 41 12.25 -15.84 26.22
C MET A 41 13.21 -14.66 26.45
N LYS A 42 13.44 -13.87 25.42
CA LYS A 42 14.19 -12.60 25.47
C LYS A 42 13.26 -11.46 25.01
N ALA A 43 12.66 -10.74 25.96
CA ALA A 43 11.61 -9.80 25.69
C ALA A 43 11.96 -8.33 25.96
N LEU A 44 11.44 -7.42 25.12
CA LEU A 44 11.36 -6.00 25.41
C LEU A 44 9.91 -5.63 25.74
N ALA A 45 9.68 -4.99 26.90
CA ALA A 45 8.38 -4.53 27.33
C ALA A 45 8.31 -2.99 27.30
N PHE A 46 7.56 -2.42 26.34
CA PHE A 46 7.43 -0.97 26.17
C PHE A 46 6.39 -0.39 27.13
N CYS A 47 6.85 0.38 28.09
CA CYS A 47 6.04 0.98 29.16
C CYS A 47 5.73 2.47 28.91
N VAL A 48 4.70 2.99 29.59
CA VAL A 48 4.23 4.39 29.48
C VAL A 48 5.21 5.35 30.15
N SER A 49 5.63 5.01 31.37
CA SER A 49 6.48 5.83 32.22
C SER A 49 7.42 4.94 33.06
N ARG A 50 8.31 5.55 33.80
CA ARG A 50 9.21 4.83 34.71
C ARG A 50 8.44 4.10 35.79
N GLU A 51 7.46 4.76 36.40
CA GLU A 51 6.62 4.17 37.43
C GLU A 51 5.90 2.93 36.91
N HIS A 52 5.40 2.99 35.67
CA HIS A 52 4.79 1.85 35.03
C HIS A 52 5.82 0.73 34.73
N ALA A 53 7.02 1.07 34.28
CA ALA A 53 8.10 0.09 34.07
C ALA A 53 8.53 -0.59 35.38
N THR A 54 8.68 0.19 36.45
CA THR A 54 8.99 -0.31 37.80
C THR A 54 7.91 -1.26 38.31
N TYR A 55 6.64 -0.84 38.20
CA TYR A 55 5.50 -1.65 38.58
C TYR A 55 5.45 -2.98 37.82
N MET A 56 5.56 -2.95 36.48
CA MET A 56 5.51 -4.16 35.66
C MET A 56 6.70 -5.07 35.93
N CYS A 57 7.90 -4.52 36.11
CA CYS A 57 9.08 -5.30 36.47
C CYS A 57 8.85 -6.05 37.78
N GLN A 58 8.32 -5.38 38.83
CA GLN A 58 7.96 -6.02 40.09
C GLN A 58 6.93 -7.15 39.90
N GLN A 59 5.89 -6.92 39.09
CA GLN A 59 4.88 -7.94 38.79
C GLN A 59 5.47 -9.17 38.12
N PHE A 60 6.40 -9.00 37.18
CA PHE A 60 7.11 -10.10 36.53
C PHE A 60 7.98 -10.87 37.54
N LEU A 61 8.74 -10.18 38.36
CA LEU A 61 9.57 -10.78 39.41
C LEU A 61 8.75 -11.59 40.43
N LEU A 62 7.60 -11.07 40.87
CA LEU A 62 6.67 -11.77 41.77
C LEU A 62 6.13 -13.10 41.16
N LYS A 63 6.12 -13.21 39.83
CA LYS A 63 5.75 -14.44 39.14
C LYS A 63 6.94 -15.32 38.74
N GLY A 64 8.13 -15.03 39.24
CA GLY A 64 9.34 -15.80 38.97
C GLY A 64 9.95 -15.56 37.58
N ILE A 65 9.52 -14.53 36.86
CA ILE A 65 10.09 -14.13 35.57
C ILE A 65 11.20 -13.12 35.84
N LYS A 66 12.42 -13.40 35.40
CA LYS A 66 13.57 -12.51 35.58
C LYS A 66 13.38 -11.23 34.75
N ALA A 67 13.22 -10.09 35.41
CA ALA A 67 12.96 -8.82 34.76
C ALA A 67 13.85 -7.70 35.32
N ASP A 68 14.13 -6.70 34.48
CA ASP A 68 14.85 -5.49 34.84
C ASP A 68 14.31 -4.29 34.05
N ILE A 69 14.78 -3.09 34.36
CA ILE A 69 14.29 -1.83 33.83
C ILE A 69 15.43 -1.08 33.13
N LEU A 70 15.17 -0.55 31.94
CA LEU A 70 16.09 0.35 31.25
C LEU A 70 15.35 1.64 30.85
N THR A 71 15.80 2.76 31.42
CA THR A 71 15.29 4.10 31.19
C THR A 71 16.44 5.05 30.86
N SER A 72 16.14 6.32 30.59
CA SER A 72 17.17 7.35 30.37
C SER A 72 18.12 7.54 31.54
N ASP A 73 17.64 7.34 32.80
CA ASP A 73 18.41 7.61 34.01
C ASP A 73 19.48 6.57 34.29
N ASN A 74 19.27 5.32 33.85
CA ASN A 74 20.23 4.24 33.99
C ASN A 74 20.88 3.85 32.67
N SER A 75 21.02 4.81 31.77
CA SER A 75 21.64 4.60 30.45
C SER A 75 23.09 4.13 30.52
N SER A 76 23.81 4.45 31.58
CA SER A 76 25.16 3.94 31.86
C SER A 76 25.22 2.42 32.05
N GLU A 77 24.13 1.79 32.51
CA GLU A 77 24.04 0.34 32.71
C GLU A 77 23.58 -0.40 31.45
N ARG A 78 23.35 0.31 30.35
CA ARG A 78 22.78 -0.23 29.10
C ARG A 78 23.49 -1.47 28.58
N GLN A 79 24.81 -1.41 28.45
CA GLN A 79 25.60 -2.52 27.94
C GLN A 79 25.51 -3.75 28.87
N GLN A 80 25.54 -3.55 30.17
CA GLN A 80 25.39 -4.60 31.16
C GLN A 80 24.02 -5.27 31.05
N LYS A 81 22.93 -4.48 30.93
CA LYS A 81 21.56 -5.02 30.80
C LYS A 81 21.33 -5.72 29.46
N GLN A 82 21.91 -5.20 28.38
CA GLN A 82 21.91 -5.89 27.09
C GLN A 82 22.63 -7.24 27.16
N GLN A 83 23.76 -7.30 27.84
CA GLN A 83 24.50 -8.57 28.03
C GLN A 83 23.71 -9.54 28.92
N ALA A 84 23.03 -9.04 29.95
CA ALA A 84 22.21 -9.85 30.84
C ALA A 84 21.01 -10.50 30.13
N ILE A 85 20.36 -9.80 29.19
CA ILE A 85 19.28 -10.39 28.38
C ILE A 85 19.84 -11.40 27.35
N ARG A 86 20.99 -11.11 26.73
CA ARG A 86 21.66 -12.04 25.81
C ARG A 86 22.04 -13.36 26.49
N SER A 87 22.56 -13.27 27.70
CA SER A 87 22.97 -14.45 28.48
C SER A 87 21.81 -15.20 29.16
N GLY A 88 20.56 -14.68 29.11
CA GLY A 88 19.41 -15.27 29.78
C GLY A 88 19.36 -15.02 31.30
N ASN A 89 20.20 -14.11 31.82
CA ASN A 89 20.11 -13.66 33.22
C ASN A 89 18.88 -12.78 33.47
N ILE A 90 18.37 -12.15 32.40
CA ILE A 90 17.11 -11.41 32.35
C ILE A 90 16.29 -11.98 31.20
N ASN A 91 14.97 -12.15 31.42
CA ASN A 91 14.03 -12.60 30.39
C ASN A 91 13.26 -11.40 29.81
N ILE A 92 12.93 -10.40 30.61
CA ILE A 92 12.16 -9.22 30.20
C ILE A 92 12.90 -7.95 30.59
N LEU A 93 13.13 -7.06 29.63
CA LEU A 93 13.64 -5.72 29.88
C LEU A 93 12.50 -4.71 29.68
N CYS A 94 12.03 -4.10 30.78
CA CYS A 94 11.02 -3.03 30.75
C CYS A 94 11.68 -1.73 30.33
N VAL A 95 11.20 -1.12 29.24
CA VAL A 95 11.83 0.05 28.61
C VAL A 95 10.86 1.22 28.48
N VAL A 96 11.38 2.46 28.65
CA VAL A 96 10.64 3.70 28.52
C VAL A 96 11.41 4.63 27.58
N ASP A 97 10.74 5.16 26.55
CA ASP A 97 11.21 6.21 25.61
C ASP A 97 12.63 6.06 25.04
N ILE A 98 13.13 4.83 24.91
CA ILE A 98 14.47 4.53 24.39
C ILE A 98 14.45 4.54 22.83
N PHE A 99 13.92 5.64 22.24
CA PHE A 99 13.80 5.74 20.78
C PHE A 99 15.07 6.24 20.10
N ASN A 100 15.81 7.14 20.75
CA ASN A 100 16.94 7.85 20.13
C ASN A 100 18.28 7.21 20.39
N GLU A 101 18.37 6.19 21.23
CA GLU A 101 19.64 5.64 21.68
C GLU A 101 19.61 4.10 21.65
N GLY A 102 20.06 3.55 20.57
CA GLY A 102 20.66 2.27 20.29
C GLY A 102 20.55 1.09 21.27
N VAL A 103 19.35 0.68 21.72
CA VAL A 103 19.18 -0.68 22.26
C VAL A 103 19.24 -1.64 21.07
N ASP A 104 20.38 -2.23 20.85
CA ASP A 104 20.62 -3.21 19.80
C ASP A 104 20.80 -4.60 20.40
N ILE A 105 19.71 -5.37 20.40
CA ILE A 105 19.68 -6.75 20.89
C ILE A 105 18.97 -7.59 19.81
N PRO A 106 19.69 -8.06 18.78
CA PRO A 106 19.08 -8.85 17.70
C PRO A 106 18.41 -10.13 18.20
N GLU A 107 18.87 -10.66 19.32
CA GLU A 107 18.38 -11.89 19.95
C GLU A 107 17.00 -11.76 20.61
N VAL A 108 16.44 -10.55 20.67
CA VAL A 108 15.08 -10.34 21.18
C VAL A 108 14.06 -11.04 20.27
N ASP A 109 13.35 -12.00 20.86
CA ASP A 109 12.34 -12.85 20.21
C ASP A 109 10.90 -12.48 20.60
N THR A 110 10.72 -11.60 21.59
CA THR A 110 9.40 -11.20 22.09
C THR A 110 9.31 -9.70 22.34
N LEU A 111 8.23 -9.09 21.87
CA LEU A 111 7.92 -7.68 22.10
C LEU A 111 6.57 -7.55 22.82
N LEU A 112 6.56 -6.83 23.93
CA LEU A 112 5.36 -6.56 24.72
C LEU A 112 5.03 -5.07 24.62
N PHE A 113 3.97 -4.71 23.90
CA PHE A 113 3.44 -3.34 23.86
C PHE A 113 2.47 -3.15 25.03
N LEU A 114 2.99 -2.67 26.15
CA LEU A 114 2.23 -2.42 27.38
C LEU A 114 1.65 -1.01 27.44
N ARG A 115 1.91 -0.21 26.39
CA ARG A 115 1.37 1.14 26.22
C ARG A 115 0.69 1.29 24.86
N PRO A 116 -0.30 2.17 24.69
CA PRO A 116 -0.77 2.55 23.38
C PRO A 116 0.37 3.26 22.64
N THR A 117 0.64 2.83 21.40
CA THR A 117 1.65 3.46 20.55
C THR A 117 0.95 4.46 19.62
N GLU A 118 1.07 5.74 19.94
CA GLU A 118 0.33 6.84 19.31
C GLU A 118 0.83 7.16 17.89
N SER A 119 2.10 6.87 17.62
CA SER A 119 2.74 7.11 16.32
C SER A 119 3.03 5.80 15.61
N LEU A 120 2.59 5.70 14.33
CA LEU A 120 2.92 4.57 13.47
C LEU A 120 4.43 4.41 13.30
N THR A 121 5.16 5.52 13.15
CA THR A 121 6.63 5.51 13.02
C THR A 121 7.28 4.88 14.25
N ILE A 122 6.83 5.29 15.45
CA ILE A 122 7.33 4.73 16.71
C ILE A 122 7.00 3.24 16.80
N PHE A 123 5.79 2.84 16.46
CA PHE A 123 5.40 1.43 16.45
C PHE A 123 6.29 0.60 15.53
N LEU A 124 6.52 1.06 14.29
CA LEU A 124 7.38 0.35 13.34
C LEU A 124 8.84 0.29 13.77
N GLN A 125 9.35 1.36 14.40
CA GLN A 125 10.70 1.37 14.96
C GLN A 125 10.85 0.36 16.11
N GLN A 126 9.85 0.26 16.99
CA GLN A 126 9.82 -0.73 18.07
C GLN A 126 9.70 -2.15 17.54
N LEU A 127 8.80 -2.36 16.58
CA LEU A 127 8.63 -3.65 15.91
C LEU A 127 9.92 -4.11 15.21
N GLY A 128 10.59 -3.20 14.51
CA GLY A 128 11.85 -3.46 13.82
C GLY A 128 12.97 -3.94 14.73
N ARG A 129 12.93 -3.66 16.03
CA ARG A 129 13.91 -4.20 17.00
C ARG A 129 13.78 -5.70 17.19
N GLY A 130 12.55 -6.21 17.21
CA GLY A 130 12.28 -7.65 17.29
C GLY A 130 12.41 -8.39 15.96
N LEU A 131 12.41 -7.71 14.83
CA LEU A 131 12.51 -8.33 13.51
C LEU A 131 13.95 -8.51 13.00
N ARG A 132 14.96 -8.18 13.81
CA ARG A 132 16.36 -8.40 13.46
C ARG A 132 16.69 -9.89 13.48
N LEU A 133 17.51 -10.31 12.54
CA LEU A 133 17.99 -11.69 12.47
C LEU A 133 19.06 -11.94 13.53
N ALA A 134 18.99 -13.09 14.18
CA ALA A 134 20.01 -13.58 15.12
C ALA A 134 20.07 -15.10 15.06
N ASP A 135 21.23 -15.66 15.37
CA ASP A 135 21.43 -17.10 15.40
C ASP A 135 20.50 -17.75 16.45
N GLY A 136 19.83 -18.82 16.06
CA GLY A 136 18.89 -19.56 16.92
C GLY A 136 17.54 -18.88 17.14
N LYS A 137 17.25 -17.75 16.47
CA LYS A 137 15.97 -17.07 16.54
C LYS A 137 15.11 -17.43 15.32
N GLU A 138 14.05 -18.20 15.54
CA GLU A 138 13.15 -18.68 14.48
C GLU A 138 12.03 -17.67 14.15
N CYS A 139 11.52 -16.94 15.15
CA CYS A 139 10.43 -15.98 14.98
C CYS A 139 10.53 -14.82 15.98
N CYS A 140 9.67 -13.82 15.81
CA CYS A 140 9.44 -12.78 16.80
C CYS A 140 7.95 -12.75 17.16
N THR A 141 7.65 -13.00 18.43
CA THR A 141 6.30 -12.91 18.98
C THR A 141 6.02 -11.49 19.45
N VAL A 142 4.91 -10.92 18.99
CA VAL A 142 4.49 -9.57 19.37
C VAL A 142 3.16 -9.61 20.09
N LEU A 143 3.14 -9.21 21.36
CA LEU A 143 1.94 -9.10 22.17
C LEU A 143 1.59 -7.63 22.37
N ASP A 144 0.49 -7.19 21.75
CA ASP A 144 0.01 -5.83 21.83
C ASP A 144 -1.26 -5.75 22.68
N PHE A 145 -1.11 -5.21 23.89
CA PHE A 145 -2.21 -5.06 24.85
C PHE A 145 -2.98 -3.77 24.61
N VAL A 146 -3.78 -3.78 23.54
CA VAL A 146 -4.66 -2.65 23.20
C VAL A 146 -5.68 -2.45 24.31
N GLY A 147 -5.67 -1.26 24.92
CA GLY A 147 -6.71 -0.85 25.88
C GLY A 147 -7.98 -0.37 25.18
N ASN A 148 -8.95 0.12 25.94
CA ASN A 148 -10.08 0.88 25.38
C ASN A 148 -9.51 2.18 24.79
N SER A 149 -9.13 2.11 23.52
CA SER A 149 -8.56 3.23 22.78
C SER A 149 -9.68 4.20 22.38
N ARG A 150 -9.31 5.45 22.22
CA ARG A 150 -10.23 6.48 21.76
C ARG A 150 -10.54 6.31 20.27
N PRO A 151 -11.67 6.86 19.79
CA PRO A 151 -12.05 6.81 18.36
C PRO A 151 -10.98 7.43 17.43
N GLU A 152 -10.14 8.32 17.97
CA GLU A 152 -9.06 8.98 17.23
C GLU A 152 -7.83 8.07 17.00
N TYR A 153 -7.75 6.92 17.68
CA TYR A 153 -6.65 5.97 17.49
C TYR A 153 -6.81 5.23 16.16
N ASP A 154 -5.89 5.46 15.25
CA ASP A 154 -5.96 4.94 13.88
C ASP A 154 -5.42 3.50 13.74
N PHE A 155 -6.27 2.54 14.06
CA PHE A 155 -5.98 1.12 13.85
C PHE A 155 -5.81 0.76 12.38
N ALA A 156 -6.49 1.47 11.47
CA ALA A 156 -6.44 1.15 10.05
C ALA A 156 -5.03 1.35 9.50
N ASN A 157 -4.39 2.49 9.79
CA ASN A 157 -3.02 2.75 9.39
C ASN A 157 -2.02 1.76 10.02
N LYS A 158 -2.21 1.40 11.29
CA LYS A 158 -1.36 0.44 11.98
C LYS A 158 -1.39 -0.93 11.30
N PHE A 159 -2.58 -1.47 11.05
CA PHE A 159 -2.70 -2.77 10.39
C PHE A 159 -2.28 -2.72 8.93
N ARG A 160 -2.56 -1.63 8.22
CA ARG A 160 -2.11 -1.44 6.84
C ARG A 160 -0.57 -1.46 6.74
N ALA A 161 0.12 -0.87 7.70
CA ALA A 161 1.58 -0.92 7.76
C ALA A 161 2.12 -2.35 7.99
N LEU A 162 1.40 -3.18 8.75
CA LEU A 162 1.79 -4.58 9.02
C LEU A 162 1.57 -5.50 7.83
N ILE A 163 0.44 -5.35 7.11
CA ILE A 163 0.10 -6.20 5.96
C ILE A 163 0.65 -5.67 4.63
N GLY A 164 1.19 -4.45 4.63
CA GLY A 164 1.67 -3.79 3.43
C GLY A 164 0.55 -3.27 2.52
N LYS A 165 0.84 -3.06 1.24
CA LYS A 165 -0.14 -2.60 0.24
C LYS A 165 -1.15 -3.72 -0.04
N SER A 166 -2.26 -3.72 0.67
CA SER A 166 -3.43 -4.55 0.36
C SER A 166 -4.47 -3.69 -0.36
N ASN A 167 -5.09 -4.25 -1.39
CA ASN A 167 -6.18 -3.60 -2.15
C ASN A 167 -7.56 -3.87 -1.55
N ARG A 168 -7.60 -4.46 -0.35
CA ARG A 168 -8.83 -4.71 0.40
C ARG A 168 -8.99 -3.69 1.53
N ALA A 169 -10.22 -3.44 1.88
CA ALA A 169 -10.53 -2.63 3.06
C ALA A 169 -9.93 -3.29 4.31
N ILE A 170 -9.28 -2.51 5.17
CA ILE A 170 -8.75 -3.00 6.44
C ILE A 170 -9.84 -3.66 7.30
N SER A 171 -11.07 -3.17 7.21
CA SER A 171 -12.22 -3.79 7.89
C SER A 171 -12.44 -5.25 7.47
N ASP A 172 -12.19 -5.59 6.20
CA ASP A 172 -12.35 -6.95 5.71
C ASP A 172 -11.17 -7.85 6.09
N GLU A 173 -9.95 -7.28 6.10
CA GLU A 173 -8.76 -7.95 6.64
C GLU A 173 -8.97 -8.32 8.12
N VAL A 174 -9.44 -7.36 8.94
CA VAL A 174 -9.73 -7.58 10.37
C VAL A 174 -10.80 -8.64 10.57
N LYS A 175 -11.90 -8.62 9.82
CA LYS A 175 -12.98 -9.62 9.91
C LYS A 175 -12.52 -11.03 9.55
N GLN A 176 -11.64 -11.16 8.57
CA GLN A 176 -11.16 -12.43 8.03
C GLN A 176 -9.87 -12.94 8.69
N GLY A 177 -9.37 -12.26 9.74
CA GLY A 177 -8.16 -12.65 10.46
C GLY A 177 -6.88 -12.45 9.64
N PHE A 178 -6.81 -11.37 8.87
CA PHE A 178 -5.65 -10.94 8.08
C PHE A 178 -5.11 -11.99 7.09
N PRO A 179 -5.95 -12.47 6.16
CA PRO A 179 -5.55 -13.49 5.20
C PRO A 179 -4.40 -13.04 4.28
N HIS A 180 -4.12 -11.74 4.20
CA HIS A 180 -3.03 -11.17 3.38
C HIS A 180 -1.84 -10.68 4.22
N ALA A 181 -1.68 -11.15 5.46
CA ALA A 181 -0.46 -10.93 6.21
C ALA A 181 0.75 -11.46 5.41
N PRO A 182 1.96 -10.83 5.51
CA PRO A 182 3.15 -11.30 4.83
C PRO A 182 3.47 -12.77 5.14
N LEU A 183 4.11 -13.48 4.20
CA LEU A 183 4.49 -14.89 4.41
C LEU A 183 5.29 -15.06 5.69
N GLY A 184 4.96 -16.08 6.46
CA GLY A 184 5.56 -16.33 7.77
C GLY A 184 5.03 -15.43 8.88
N CYS A 185 4.13 -14.48 8.61
CA CYS A 185 3.49 -13.63 9.61
C CYS A 185 2.07 -14.08 9.87
N ARG A 186 1.68 -14.08 11.17
CA ARG A 186 0.31 -14.34 11.62
C ARG A 186 -0.14 -13.19 12.51
N ILE A 187 -1.31 -12.64 12.24
CA ILE A 187 -1.92 -11.59 13.04
C ILE A 187 -3.23 -12.10 13.61
N GLU A 188 -3.35 -12.12 14.91
CA GLU A 188 -4.57 -12.56 15.61
C GLU A 188 -5.08 -11.46 16.54
N LEU A 189 -6.38 -11.25 16.53
CA LEU A 189 -7.06 -10.37 17.46
C LEU A 189 -8.02 -11.18 18.33
N SER A 190 -8.05 -10.89 19.64
CA SER A 190 -9.14 -11.41 20.46
C SER A 190 -10.48 -10.91 19.92
N LYS A 191 -11.54 -11.69 20.05
CA LYS A 191 -12.90 -11.34 19.56
C LYS A 191 -13.32 -9.93 20.01
N ARG A 192 -13.11 -9.60 21.28
CA ARG A 192 -13.40 -8.28 21.82
C ARG A 192 -12.56 -7.17 21.16
N THR A 193 -11.27 -7.44 20.92
CA THR A 193 -10.38 -6.48 20.25
C THR A 193 -10.79 -6.29 18.80
N GLN A 194 -11.17 -7.37 18.11
CA GLN A 194 -11.67 -7.31 16.73
C GLN A 194 -12.92 -6.43 16.63
N GLU A 195 -13.91 -6.64 17.49
CA GLU A 195 -15.14 -5.83 17.53
C GLU A 195 -14.85 -4.35 17.81
N MET A 196 -13.96 -4.06 18.76
CA MET A 196 -13.52 -2.71 19.09
C MET A 196 -12.82 -2.05 17.89
N VAL A 197 -11.85 -2.72 17.26
CA VAL A 197 -11.12 -2.22 16.08
C VAL A 197 -12.09 -1.94 14.94
N LEU A 198 -13.02 -2.84 14.65
CA LEU A 198 -14.05 -2.65 13.61
C LEU A 198 -14.98 -1.47 13.94
N SER A 199 -15.32 -1.27 15.21
CA SER A 199 -16.09 -0.10 15.65
C SER A 199 -15.31 1.20 15.41
N HIS A 200 -14.03 1.25 15.78
CA HIS A 200 -13.18 2.42 15.55
C HIS A 200 -12.96 2.72 14.07
N ILE A 201 -12.69 1.70 13.24
CA ILE A 201 -12.58 1.88 11.78
C ILE A 201 -13.87 2.48 11.21
N ARG A 202 -15.03 2.05 11.67
CA ARG A 202 -16.34 2.60 11.25
C ARG A 202 -16.55 4.04 11.73
N GLN A 203 -16.19 4.35 12.98
CA GLN A 203 -16.32 5.68 13.56
C GLN A 203 -15.31 6.68 12.99
N ALA A 204 -14.13 6.21 12.62
CA ALA A 204 -13.09 7.00 11.94
C ALA A 204 -13.41 7.34 10.49
N THR A 205 -14.64 7.05 10.01
CA THR A 205 -15.04 7.38 8.65
C THR A 205 -14.86 8.89 8.42
N LEU A 206 -13.94 9.24 7.55
CA LEU A 206 -13.66 10.62 7.18
C LEU A 206 -14.87 11.18 6.41
N THR A 207 -15.72 11.96 7.08
CA THR A 207 -16.83 12.66 6.42
C THR A 207 -16.33 13.93 5.74
N LEU A 208 -17.01 14.37 4.68
CA LEU A 208 -16.68 15.63 4.01
C LEU A 208 -16.66 16.82 5.02
N LYS A 209 -17.66 16.89 5.90
CA LYS A 209 -17.75 17.93 6.93
C LYS A 209 -16.54 17.93 7.86
N ARG A 210 -16.11 16.76 8.32
CA ARG A 210 -14.92 16.63 9.18
C ARG A 210 -13.64 17.02 8.44
N LEU A 211 -13.48 16.59 7.20
CA LEU A 211 -12.31 16.94 6.37
C LEU A 211 -12.22 18.46 6.16
N VAL A 212 -13.31 19.10 5.78
CA VAL A 212 -13.40 20.58 5.62
C VAL A 212 -13.07 21.29 6.93
N GLN A 213 -13.55 20.81 8.08
CA GLN A 213 -13.23 21.38 9.39
C GLN A 213 -11.73 21.25 9.74
N LEU A 214 -11.11 20.10 9.43
CA LEU A 214 -9.66 19.89 9.65
C LEU A 214 -8.82 20.84 8.79
N ILE A 215 -9.19 21.01 7.51
CA ILE A 215 -8.52 21.96 6.61
C ILE A 215 -8.66 23.40 7.14
N ARG A 216 -9.87 23.81 7.56
CA ARG A 216 -10.13 25.15 8.12
C ARG A 216 -9.32 25.44 9.37
N LYS A 217 -9.12 24.46 10.24
CA LYS A 217 -8.34 24.58 11.48
C LYS A 217 -6.83 24.47 11.28
N PHE A 218 -6.37 23.89 10.18
CA PHE A 218 -4.96 23.63 9.93
C PHE A 218 -4.05 24.86 10.16
N PRO A 219 -4.38 26.09 9.66
CA PRO A 219 -3.54 27.27 9.90
C PRO A 219 -3.48 27.71 11.38
N GLN A 220 -4.45 27.27 12.19
CA GLN A 220 -4.46 27.55 13.64
C GLN A 220 -3.66 26.49 14.42
N ASP A 221 -3.67 25.24 13.95
CA ASP A 221 -3.08 24.09 14.62
C ASP A 221 -1.63 23.83 14.17
N SER A 222 -1.19 24.41 13.05
CA SER A 222 0.13 24.20 12.45
C SER A 222 0.78 25.52 12.04
N SER A 223 2.10 25.64 12.24
CA SER A 223 2.91 26.76 11.73
C SER A 223 3.29 26.61 10.23
N LEU A 224 2.96 25.47 9.63
CA LEU A 224 3.25 25.21 8.21
C LEU A 224 2.22 25.89 7.31
N PRO A 225 2.61 26.36 6.13
CA PRO A 225 1.64 26.86 5.15
C PRO A 225 0.69 25.74 4.71
N LEU A 226 -0.57 26.10 4.48
CA LEU A 226 -1.58 25.15 4.02
C LEU A 226 -1.25 24.66 2.61
N SER A 227 -0.85 23.41 2.49
CA SER A 227 -0.65 22.66 1.24
C SER A 227 -1.11 21.22 1.44
N LEU A 228 -1.37 20.49 0.37
CA LEU A 228 -1.75 19.08 0.46
C LEU A 228 -0.68 18.26 1.19
N SER A 229 0.59 18.45 0.84
CA SER A 229 1.71 17.74 1.45
C SER A 229 1.82 18.02 2.95
N ASN A 230 1.77 19.29 3.35
CA ASN A 230 1.85 19.68 4.75
C ASN A 230 0.64 19.17 5.55
N PHE A 231 -0.56 19.25 4.95
CA PHE A 231 -1.79 18.75 5.57
C PHE A 231 -1.73 17.23 5.80
N LEU A 232 -1.30 16.44 4.81
CA LEU A 232 -1.16 14.99 4.95
C LEU A 232 -0.02 14.59 5.90
N THR A 233 1.04 15.40 5.99
CA THR A 233 2.12 15.19 6.97
C THR A 233 1.62 15.45 8.40
N PHE A 234 0.82 16.48 8.59
CA PHE A 234 0.23 16.85 9.89
C PHE A 234 -0.88 15.87 10.31
N HIS A 235 -1.63 15.35 9.33
CA HIS A 235 -2.72 14.37 9.51
C HIS A 235 -2.38 13.03 8.85
N PRO A 236 -1.40 12.26 9.38
CA PRO A 236 -0.95 10.99 8.77
C PRO A 236 -2.05 9.91 8.75
N GLU A 237 -3.13 10.09 9.53
CA GLU A 237 -4.30 9.24 9.53
C GLU A 237 -5.18 9.43 8.28
N ILE A 238 -5.02 10.53 7.55
CA ILE A 238 -5.80 10.83 6.34
C ILE A 238 -5.10 10.24 5.13
N ASN A 239 -5.75 9.28 4.49
CA ASN A 239 -5.28 8.73 3.23
C ASN A 239 -5.67 9.66 2.07
N ILE A 240 -4.71 9.99 1.20
CA ILE A 240 -4.96 10.82 0.02
C ILE A 240 -6.09 10.29 -0.87
N ASN A 241 -6.23 8.97 -0.97
CA ASN A 241 -7.29 8.35 -1.76
C ASN A 241 -8.69 8.58 -1.15
N GLU A 242 -8.81 8.56 0.18
CA GLU A 242 -10.05 8.92 0.88
C GLU A 242 -10.37 10.41 0.72
N LEU A 243 -9.36 11.27 0.73
CA LEU A 243 -9.52 12.69 0.46
C LEU A 243 -10.10 12.91 -0.94
N TYR A 244 -9.47 12.35 -1.98
CA TYR A 244 -9.92 12.49 -3.38
C TYR A 244 -11.23 11.75 -3.68
N LYS A 245 -11.67 10.86 -2.82
CA LYS A 245 -13.03 10.32 -2.88
C LYS A 245 -14.10 11.36 -2.50
N ARG A 246 -13.74 12.32 -1.64
CA ARG A 246 -14.64 13.39 -1.15
C ARG A 246 -14.62 14.63 -2.03
N GLY A 247 -13.46 15.02 -2.54
CA GLY A 247 -13.26 16.19 -3.38
C GLY A 247 -11.81 16.29 -3.86
N SER A 248 -11.51 17.18 -4.80
CA SER A 248 -10.12 17.59 -5.06
C SER A 248 -9.62 18.44 -3.88
N TRP A 249 -8.30 18.54 -3.72
CA TRP A 249 -7.72 19.37 -2.67
C TRP A 249 -8.19 20.82 -2.77
N SER A 250 -8.17 21.37 -3.98
CA SER A 250 -8.62 22.75 -4.24
C SER A 250 -10.09 22.95 -3.90
N GLU A 251 -10.99 22.02 -4.28
CA GLU A 251 -12.40 22.07 -3.90
C GLU A 251 -12.60 22.06 -2.37
N LEU A 252 -11.83 21.23 -1.66
CA LEU A 252 -11.92 21.11 -0.21
C LEU A 252 -11.42 22.36 0.52
N VAL A 253 -10.31 22.96 0.04
CA VAL A 253 -9.77 24.23 0.57
C VAL A 253 -10.75 25.37 0.36
N MET A 254 -11.38 25.46 -0.81
CA MET A 254 -12.40 26.48 -1.09
C MET A 254 -13.61 26.34 -0.16
N GLN A 255 -14.09 25.11 0.07
CA GLN A 255 -15.16 24.86 1.04
C GLN A 255 -14.74 25.22 2.48
N ALA A 256 -13.48 25.02 2.81
CA ALA A 256 -12.95 25.39 4.13
C ALA A 256 -12.89 26.91 4.35
N ASN A 257 -12.69 27.69 3.29
CA ASN A 257 -12.62 29.15 3.32
C ASN A 257 -14.00 29.82 3.12
N ASP A 258 -15.09 29.04 2.99
CA ASP A 258 -16.42 29.53 2.64
C ASP A 258 -16.46 30.33 1.31
N GLU A 259 -15.52 30.03 0.39
CA GLU A 259 -15.45 30.67 -0.91
C GLU A 259 -16.52 30.09 -1.84
N VAL A 260 -17.41 30.93 -2.35
CA VAL A 260 -18.42 30.56 -3.36
C VAL A 260 -17.84 30.83 -4.73
N ARG A 261 -17.82 29.84 -5.60
CA ARG A 261 -17.42 30.03 -7.00
C ARG A 261 -18.51 30.66 -7.82
N GLU A 262 -18.22 31.81 -8.42
CA GLU A 262 -19.09 32.45 -9.39
C GLU A 262 -18.86 31.99 -10.85
N ASP A 263 -17.79 31.22 -11.14
CA ASP A 263 -17.33 30.96 -12.52
C ASP A 263 -17.64 29.53 -13.02
N THR A 264 -18.54 29.43 -14.01
CA THR A 264 -18.92 28.15 -14.66
C THR A 264 -17.81 27.55 -15.52
N HIS A 265 -16.93 28.35 -16.14
CA HIS A 265 -15.81 27.89 -16.97
C HIS A 265 -14.76 27.07 -16.20
N ASN A 266 -14.67 27.27 -14.91
CA ASN A 266 -13.68 26.58 -14.06
C ASN A 266 -14.18 25.22 -13.52
N LYS A 267 -15.47 24.89 -13.61
CA LYS A 267 -16.04 23.60 -13.15
C LYS A 267 -15.60 22.42 -14.02
N ASP A 268 -15.57 22.59 -15.34
CA ASP A 268 -15.15 21.53 -16.27
C ASP A 268 -13.66 21.21 -16.10
N SER A 269 -12.85 22.23 -15.92
CA SER A 269 -11.41 22.11 -15.68
C SER A 269 -11.11 21.32 -14.40
N LEU A 270 -11.80 21.65 -13.29
CA LEU A 270 -11.67 20.91 -12.03
C LEU A 270 -12.10 19.46 -12.16
N THR A 271 -13.18 19.20 -12.88
CA THR A 271 -13.67 17.85 -13.10
C THR A 271 -12.66 16.99 -13.86
N ILE A 272 -12.02 17.55 -14.89
CA ILE A 272 -10.97 16.90 -15.66
C ILE A 272 -9.78 16.53 -14.76
N ILE A 273 -9.26 17.50 -13.98
CA ILE A 273 -8.11 17.26 -13.11
C ILE A 273 -8.43 16.28 -11.98
N LYS A 274 -9.55 16.48 -11.30
CA LYS A 274 -10.00 15.56 -10.26
C LYS A 274 -10.10 14.13 -10.79
N SER A 275 -10.66 13.96 -11.99
CA SER A 275 -10.76 12.67 -12.65
C SER A 275 -9.38 12.09 -12.99
N ALA A 276 -8.47 12.90 -13.55
CA ALA A 276 -7.11 12.48 -13.88
C ALA A 276 -6.31 12.11 -12.63
N ILE A 277 -6.30 12.95 -11.61
CA ILE A 277 -5.62 12.66 -10.35
C ILE A 277 -6.18 11.39 -9.72
N LYS A 278 -7.50 11.34 -9.48
CA LYS A 278 -8.15 10.24 -8.79
C LYS A 278 -7.99 8.90 -9.51
N ASN A 279 -8.22 8.86 -10.82
CA ASN A 279 -8.38 7.61 -11.56
C ASN A 279 -7.13 7.17 -12.34
N ARG A 280 -6.12 8.04 -12.46
CA ARG A 280 -4.91 7.79 -13.23
C ARG A 280 -3.64 7.98 -12.40
N ILE A 281 -3.41 9.18 -11.87
CA ILE A 281 -2.17 9.50 -11.17
C ILE A 281 -2.07 8.76 -9.84
N LEU A 282 -3.11 8.77 -9.01
CA LEU A 282 -3.13 8.04 -7.74
C LEU A 282 -3.20 6.51 -7.89
N THR A 283 -3.44 5.99 -9.09
CA THR A 283 -3.46 4.56 -9.38
C THR A 283 -2.22 4.08 -10.13
N CYS A 284 -1.36 5.00 -10.58
CA CYS A 284 -0.09 4.72 -11.21
C CYS A 284 1.04 4.87 -10.17
N ASP A 285 1.99 3.94 -10.18
CA ASP A 285 3.18 3.96 -9.30
C ASP A 285 4.50 3.90 -10.07
N ASP A 286 4.46 4.10 -11.40
CA ASP A 286 5.66 4.20 -12.22
C ASP A 286 6.46 5.46 -11.90
N HIS A 287 7.59 5.27 -11.23
CA HIS A 287 8.47 6.37 -10.82
C HIS A 287 8.99 7.18 -12.01
N HIS A 288 9.29 6.54 -13.13
CA HIS A 288 9.79 7.19 -14.35
C HIS A 288 8.72 8.10 -14.97
N TYR A 289 7.51 7.59 -15.13
CA TYR A 289 6.39 8.38 -15.65
C TYR A 289 5.98 9.52 -14.70
N LEU A 290 5.93 9.26 -13.40
CA LEU A 290 5.60 10.29 -12.42
C LEU A 290 6.66 11.42 -12.37
N LEU A 291 7.95 11.10 -12.56
CA LEU A 291 9.01 12.10 -12.70
C LEU A 291 8.84 12.93 -13.99
N PHE A 292 8.52 12.28 -15.11
CA PHE A 292 8.21 12.99 -16.35
C PHE A 292 7.03 13.96 -16.17
N LEU A 293 5.93 13.52 -15.57
CA LEU A 293 4.79 14.38 -15.26
C LEU A 293 5.16 15.55 -14.35
N LYS A 294 6.01 15.32 -13.35
CA LYS A 294 6.50 16.37 -12.46
C LYS A 294 7.31 17.42 -13.21
N GLN A 295 8.22 17.00 -14.08
CA GLN A 295 9.00 17.91 -14.93
C GLN A 295 8.09 18.72 -15.87
N LEU A 296 7.16 18.04 -16.54
CA LEU A 296 6.19 18.67 -17.42
C LEU A 296 5.32 19.70 -16.68
N CYS A 297 4.89 19.37 -15.46
CA CYS A 297 4.16 20.28 -14.57
C CYS A 297 5.00 21.53 -14.20
N GLN A 298 6.27 21.34 -13.84
CA GLN A 298 7.21 22.43 -13.54
C GLN A 298 7.44 23.36 -14.75
N GLN A 299 7.45 22.79 -15.95
CA GLN A 299 7.55 23.51 -17.23
C GLN A 299 6.19 24.08 -17.69
N ARG A 300 5.17 24.09 -16.83
CA ARG A 300 3.82 24.56 -17.15
C ARG A 300 3.23 23.89 -18.39
N PHE A 301 3.46 22.58 -18.54
CA PHE A 301 3.01 21.75 -19.65
C PHE A 301 3.55 22.15 -21.03
N ILE A 302 4.65 22.92 -21.09
CA ILE A 302 5.38 23.17 -22.32
C ILE A 302 6.26 21.95 -22.59
N TRP A 303 5.89 21.17 -23.60
CA TRP A 303 6.60 19.94 -23.96
C TRP A 303 7.67 20.22 -25.03
N ALA A 304 8.90 19.77 -24.78
CA ALA A 304 10.07 20.00 -25.64
C ALA A 304 10.23 18.98 -26.79
N GLY A 305 9.26 18.05 -26.97
CA GLY A 305 9.27 17.06 -28.04
C GLY A 305 9.97 15.74 -27.73
N ASN A 306 10.54 15.57 -26.54
CA ASN A 306 11.14 14.32 -26.07
C ASN A 306 10.10 13.42 -25.37
N ASP A 307 10.40 12.10 -25.29
CA ASP A 307 9.55 11.11 -24.60
C ASP A 307 8.07 11.15 -25.07
N GLU A 308 7.85 11.16 -26.37
CA GLU A 308 6.53 11.32 -26.99
C GLU A 308 5.47 10.37 -26.41
N ARG A 309 5.82 9.11 -26.13
CA ARG A 309 4.88 8.15 -25.56
C ARG A 309 4.48 8.51 -24.13
N LEU A 310 5.39 9.04 -23.31
CA LEU A 310 5.06 9.56 -21.98
C LEU A 310 4.17 10.80 -22.06
N ALA A 311 4.47 11.71 -23.01
CA ALA A 311 3.65 12.88 -23.29
C ALA A 311 2.23 12.49 -23.74
N LEU A 312 2.13 11.47 -24.59
CA LEU A 312 0.84 10.93 -25.03
C LEU A 312 0.07 10.22 -23.90
N MET A 313 0.77 9.50 -23.00
CA MET A 313 0.15 8.98 -21.78
C MET A 313 -0.48 10.11 -20.95
N CYS A 314 0.23 11.23 -20.77
CA CYS A 314 -0.30 12.41 -20.09
C CYS A 314 -1.56 12.94 -20.79
N HIS A 315 -1.55 13.08 -22.12
CA HIS A 315 -2.74 13.47 -22.86
C HIS A 315 -3.95 12.57 -22.53
N TYR A 316 -3.78 11.25 -22.61
CA TYR A 316 -4.88 10.30 -22.34
C TYR A 316 -5.30 10.27 -20.87
N ASP A 317 -4.41 10.52 -19.92
CA ASP A 317 -4.76 10.60 -18.50
C ASP A 317 -5.73 11.76 -18.22
N PHE A 318 -5.56 12.89 -18.90
CA PHE A 318 -6.41 14.07 -18.73
C PHE A 318 -7.62 14.10 -19.69
N ARG A 319 -7.46 13.64 -20.93
CA ARG A 319 -8.49 13.81 -21.97
C ARG A 319 -9.29 12.54 -22.25
N GLN A 320 -8.70 11.35 -22.05
CA GLN A 320 -9.33 10.02 -22.24
C GLN A 320 -9.85 9.74 -23.68
N LYS A 321 -9.50 10.56 -24.65
CA LYS A 321 -9.90 10.51 -26.07
C LYS A 321 -8.71 10.90 -26.93
N THR A 322 -8.81 10.63 -28.23
CA THR A 322 -7.80 11.09 -29.21
C THR A 322 -7.72 12.62 -29.26
N GLY A 323 -6.59 13.16 -29.67
CA GLY A 323 -6.40 14.60 -29.82
C GLY A 323 -7.42 15.23 -30.73
N LYS A 324 -7.72 14.60 -31.87
CA LYS A 324 -8.74 15.05 -32.83
C LYS A 324 -10.15 15.09 -32.19
N ALA A 325 -10.51 14.07 -31.43
CA ALA A 325 -11.81 14.02 -30.73
C ALA A 325 -11.94 15.09 -29.63
N CYS A 326 -10.81 15.61 -29.15
CA CYS A 326 -10.74 16.72 -28.20
C CYS A 326 -10.56 18.09 -28.86
N GLY A 327 -10.48 18.16 -30.19
CA GLY A 327 -10.32 19.41 -30.94
C GLY A 327 -8.89 19.95 -30.99
N PHE A 328 -7.87 19.12 -30.72
CA PHE A 328 -6.46 19.50 -30.78
C PHE A 328 -5.80 19.06 -32.09
N ASN A 329 -4.96 19.93 -32.66
CA ASN A 329 -4.21 19.67 -33.87
C ASN A 329 -2.87 18.98 -33.63
N SER A 330 -2.32 19.08 -32.41
CA SER A 330 -1.06 18.45 -32.03
C SER A 330 -1.03 18.06 -30.56
N LEU A 331 -0.15 17.12 -30.22
CA LEU A 331 0.08 16.71 -28.84
C LEU A 331 0.57 17.87 -27.97
N ALA A 332 1.49 18.71 -28.50
CA ALA A 332 1.97 19.90 -27.84
C ALA A 332 0.82 20.86 -27.47
N GLN A 333 -0.08 21.14 -28.42
CA GLN A 333 -1.25 21.98 -28.16
C GLN A 333 -2.16 21.41 -27.06
N SER A 334 -2.38 20.10 -27.08
CA SER A 334 -3.18 19.44 -26.04
C SER A 334 -2.53 19.56 -24.66
N LEU A 335 -1.23 19.35 -24.54
CA LEU A 335 -0.51 19.47 -23.27
C LEU A 335 -0.51 20.92 -22.79
N GLU A 336 -0.20 21.88 -23.66
CA GLU A 336 -0.18 23.31 -23.30
C GLU A 336 -1.56 23.79 -22.81
N SER A 337 -2.66 23.23 -23.34
CA SER A 337 -4.01 23.54 -22.87
C SER A 337 -4.24 23.19 -21.39
N LEU A 338 -3.44 22.30 -20.81
CA LEU A 338 -3.50 21.94 -19.39
C LEU A 338 -3.00 23.10 -18.49
N LYS A 339 -2.19 24.02 -19.03
CA LYS A 339 -1.75 25.25 -18.33
C LYS A 339 -2.95 26.12 -17.90
N GLN A 340 -4.02 26.14 -18.68
CA GLN A 340 -5.23 26.93 -18.39
C GLN A 340 -6.03 26.41 -17.18
N LEU A 341 -5.72 25.19 -16.72
CA LEU A 341 -6.45 24.55 -15.64
C LEU A 341 -6.05 25.05 -14.25
N ASP A 342 -5.01 25.88 -14.13
CA ASP A 342 -4.46 26.56 -12.92
C ASP A 342 -4.24 25.68 -11.66
N LEU A 343 -4.20 24.35 -11.83
CA LEU A 343 -4.06 23.40 -10.75
C LEU A 343 -2.69 22.71 -10.70
N TYR A 344 -1.68 23.32 -11.32
CA TYR A 344 -0.32 22.78 -11.33
C TYR A 344 0.26 22.60 -9.92
N LYS A 345 -0.14 23.42 -8.94
CA LYS A 345 0.29 23.28 -7.54
C LYS A 345 -0.26 21.99 -6.91
N GLU A 346 -1.57 21.77 -7.04
CA GLU A 346 -2.21 20.54 -6.53
C GLU A 346 -1.62 19.30 -7.19
N LEU A 347 -1.46 19.32 -8.52
CA LEU A 347 -0.87 18.21 -9.26
C LEU A 347 0.59 17.96 -8.82
N SER A 348 1.38 19.01 -8.64
CA SER A 348 2.76 18.91 -8.15
C SER A 348 2.83 18.26 -6.77
N ASP A 349 1.96 18.63 -5.85
CA ASP A 349 1.88 18.06 -4.51
C ASP A 349 1.49 16.58 -4.53
N VAL A 350 0.52 16.21 -5.37
CA VAL A 350 0.11 14.81 -5.56
C VAL A 350 1.25 13.98 -6.15
N LEU A 351 1.96 14.50 -7.15
CA LEU A 351 3.10 13.81 -7.76
C LEU A 351 4.25 13.62 -6.76
N ASN A 352 4.54 14.63 -5.93
CA ASN A 352 5.54 14.52 -4.86
C ASN A 352 5.15 13.41 -3.86
N TYR A 353 3.87 13.35 -3.47
CA TYR A 353 3.36 12.31 -2.59
C TYR A 353 3.51 10.93 -3.24
N GLN A 354 3.05 10.74 -4.47
CA GLN A 354 3.13 9.45 -5.18
C GLN A 354 4.59 8.97 -5.34
N LEU A 355 5.49 9.86 -5.72
CA LEU A 355 6.93 9.56 -5.82
C LEU A 355 7.52 9.10 -4.49
N SER A 356 7.06 9.64 -3.36
CA SER A 356 7.51 9.22 -2.03
C SER A 356 6.99 7.85 -1.60
N GLN A 357 5.90 7.36 -2.22
CA GLN A 357 5.26 6.08 -1.87
C GLN A 357 5.85 4.88 -2.63
N THR A 358 6.49 5.08 -3.77
CA THR A 358 7.07 4.00 -4.57
C THR A 358 8.35 3.49 -3.92
N LYS A 359 8.34 2.23 -3.47
CA LYS A 359 9.45 1.62 -2.69
C LYS A 359 9.99 0.33 -3.30
N HIS A 360 9.47 -0.12 -4.42
CA HIS A 360 9.91 -1.35 -5.08
C HIS A 360 10.69 -1.03 -6.35
N ASP A 361 11.56 -1.95 -6.73
CA ASP A 361 12.36 -1.81 -7.95
C ASP A 361 11.49 -1.92 -9.20
N GLN A 362 11.71 -1.02 -10.14
CA GLN A 362 10.96 -0.90 -11.39
C GLN A 362 11.95 -0.83 -12.58
N PRO A 363 12.57 -1.97 -12.95
CA PRO A 363 13.54 -1.97 -14.03
C PRO A 363 12.90 -1.66 -15.40
N PRO A 364 13.66 -1.09 -16.34
CA PRO A 364 13.19 -0.83 -17.70
C PRO A 364 12.96 -2.13 -18.48
N MET A 365 12.16 -2.06 -19.53
CA MET A 365 11.95 -3.15 -20.48
C MET A 365 13.11 -3.20 -21.48
N LEU A 366 14.29 -3.69 -21.05
CA LEU A 366 15.55 -3.63 -21.83
C LEU A 366 15.47 -4.13 -23.27
N LYS A 367 14.58 -5.09 -23.57
CA LYS A 367 14.38 -5.65 -24.92
C LYS A 367 13.39 -4.87 -25.79
N LEU A 368 12.82 -3.82 -25.26
CA LEU A 368 11.91 -2.89 -25.91
C LEU A 368 12.18 -1.47 -25.41
N PRO A 369 13.35 -0.89 -25.73
CA PRO A 369 13.75 0.42 -25.22
C PRO A 369 12.79 1.53 -25.65
N GLU A 370 12.05 1.33 -26.74
CA GLU A 370 11.02 2.25 -27.22
C GLU A 370 9.74 2.23 -26.37
N VAL A 371 9.53 1.20 -25.52
CA VAL A 371 8.39 1.12 -24.60
C VAL A 371 8.81 1.73 -23.26
N PRO A 372 8.28 2.90 -22.86
CA PRO A 372 8.75 3.62 -21.68
C PRO A 372 8.28 2.99 -20.37
N LEU A 373 7.42 1.97 -20.43
CA LEU A 373 6.85 1.31 -19.26
C LEU A 373 7.90 0.55 -18.46
N ARG A 374 7.75 0.57 -17.14
CA ARG A 374 8.65 -0.13 -16.21
C ARG A 374 8.05 -1.47 -15.79
N LEU A 375 8.89 -2.47 -15.60
CA LEU A 375 8.47 -3.74 -14.99
C LEU A 375 8.03 -3.48 -13.55
N HIS A 376 7.06 -4.23 -13.09
CA HIS A 376 6.46 -4.19 -11.76
C HIS A 376 5.71 -2.89 -11.43
N ALA A 377 5.73 -1.89 -12.31
CA ALA A 377 4.91 -0.70 -12.17
C ALA A 377 3.46 -0.97 -12.60
N ARG A 378 2.55 -0.19 -12.04
CA ARG A 378 1.10 -0.30 -12.25
C ARG A 378 0.59 0.78 -13.18
N TYR A 379 -0.20 0.37 -14.17
CA TYR A 379 -0.73 1.24 -15.21
C TYR A 379 -2.21 1.03 -15.44
N ALA A 380 -2.92 2.09 -15.81
CA ALA A 380 -4.20 1.95 -16.46
C ALA A 380 -4.03 1.30 -17.85
N ARG A 381 -5.05 0.59 -18.30
CA ARG A 381 -5.00 -0.10 -19.60
C ARG A 381 -4.60 0.83 -20.75
N GLU A 382 -5.14 2.04 -20.79
CA GLU A 382 -4.84 3.02 -21.83
C GLU A 382 -3.35 3.41 -21.83
N GLN A 383 -2.77 3.61 -20.65
CA GLN A 383 -1.33 3.90 -20.51
C GLN A 383 -0.48 2.76 -21.11
N ILE A 384 -0.91 1.50 -20.94
CA ILE A 384 -0.23 0.34 -21.53
C ILE A 384 -0.32 0.38 -23.06
N LEU A 385 -1.51 0.63 -23.61
CA LEU A 385 -1.71 0.68 -25.06
C LEU A 385 -0.91 1.81 -25.70
N VAL A 386 -0.86 2.97 -25.05
CA VAL A 386 0.00 4.09 -25.48
C VAL A 386 1.48 3.73 -25.39
N GLY A 387 1.91 3.16 -24.27
CA GLY A 387 3.31 2.73 -24.07
C GLY A 387 3.80 1.77 -25.13
N PHE A 388 2.95 0.87 -25.62
CA PHE A 388 3.25 -0.04 -26.73
C PHE A 388 2.98 0.56 -28.12
N GLY A 389 2.51 1.80 -28.22
CA GLY A 389 2.23 2.49 -29.48
C GLY A 389 0.95 2.00 -30.19
N ALA A 390 0.08 1.28 -29.49
CA ALA A 390 -1.20 0.82 -30.03
C ALA A 390 -2.25 1.94 -30.03
N SER A 391 -2.24 2.82 -29.03
CA SER A 391 -2.99 4.07 -29.02
C SER A 391 -2.05 5.20 -29.42
N THR A 392 -2.50 6.04 -30.36
CA THR A 392 -1.76 7.23 -30.85
C THR A 392 -2.57 8.49 -30.58
N PHE A 393 -2.04 9.66 -30.92
CA PHE A 393 -2.76 10.92 -30.81
C PHE A 393 -4.02 10.97 -31.69
N GLU A 394 -4.02 10.24 -32.82
CA GLU A 394 -5.06 10.22 -33.84
C GLU A 394 -6.00 9.01 -33.73
N HIS A 395 -5.49 7.90 -33.18
CA HIS A 395 -6.23 6.63 -33.15
C HIS A 395 -6.21 6.00 -31.77
N GLN A 396 -7.38 5.60 -31.29
CA GLN A 396 -7.59 4.82 -30.08
C GLN A 396 -8.35 3.55 -30.41
N PRO A 397 -7.71 2.37 -30.32
CA PRO A 397 -8.38 1.13 -30.65
C PRO A 397 -9.44 0.78 -29.61
N PRO A 398 -10.58 0.18 -30.03
CA PRO A 398 -11.54 -0.39 -29.09
C PRO A 398 -10.89 -1.54 -28.35
N SER A 399 -10.76 -1.43 -27.04
CA SER A 399 -10.09 -2.46 -26.25
C SER A 399 -10.78 -2.65 -24.89
N ARG A 400 -11.65 -3.67 -24.81
CA ARG A 400 -12.32 -4.07 -23.55
C ARG A 400 -12.02 -5.52 -23.16
N GLU A 401 -11.42 -6.30 -24.05
CA GLU A 401 -11.14 -7.72 -23.87
C GLU A 401 -9.87 -7.98 -23.04
N GLY A 402 -9.73 -9.19 -22.50
CA GLY A 402 -8.55 -9.65 -21.77
C GLY A 402 -7.28 -9.80 -22.61
N LEU A 403 -7.39 -9.65 -23.94
CA LEU A 403 -6.29 -9.77 -24.89
C LEU A 403 -6.27 -8.57 -25.83
N PHE A 404 -5.08 -8.17 -26.25
CA PHE A 404 -4.89 -7.16 -27.30
C PHE A 404 -3.69 -7.52 -28.17
N THR A 405 -3.89 -7.56 -29.50
CA THR A 405 -2.85 -7.93 -30.48
C THR A 405 -2.40 -6.69 -31.24
N ILE A 406 -1.12 -6.39 -31.22
CA ILE A 406 -0.47 -5.37 -32.04
C ILE A 406 0.16 -6.09 -33.23
N LYS A 407 -0.57 -6.11 -34.33
CA LYS A 407 -0.21 -6.94 -35.53
C LYS A 407 1.11 -6.50 -36.13
N GLU A 408 1.34 -5.21 -36.27
CA GLU A 408 2.51 -4.60 -36.91
C GLU A 408 3.81 -4.95 -36.17
N GLN A 409 3.73 -5.19 -34.85
CA GLN A 409 4.88 -5.53 -34.02
C GLN A 409 4.94 -7.02 -33.65
N ASN A 410 3.95 -7.81 -34.06
CA ASN A 410 3.76 -9.22 -33.68
C ASN A 410 3.77 -9.40 -32.14
N ILE A 411 3.11 -8.47 -31.44
CA ILE A 411 3.01 -8.46 -29.97
C ILE A 411 1.57 -8.80 -29.54
N GLU A 412 1.44 -9.57 -28.47
CA GLU A 412 0.16 -9.80 -27.82
C GLU A 412 0.25 -9.46 -26.34
N LEU A 413 -0.71 -8.65 -25.87
CA LEU A 413 -0.81 -8.18 -24.48
C LEU A 413 -1.91 -8.95 -23.77
N PHE A 414 -1.59 -9.59 -22.64
CA PHE A 414 -2.53 -10.28 -21.78
C PHE A 414 -2.92 -9.40 -20.60
N PHE A 415 -4.21 -9.13 -20.43
CA PHE A 415 -4.77 -8.38 -19.33
C PHE A 415 -5.56 -9.30 -18.42
N VAL A 416 -4.95 -9.69 -17.30
CA VAL A 416 -5.49 -10.69 -16.38
C VAL A 416 -6.00 -10.02 -15.11
N THR A 417 -7.21 -10.41 -14.67
CA THR A 417 -7.76 -10.04 -13.37
C THR A 417 -7.88 -11.30 -12.53
N LEU A 418 -7.18 -11.36 -11.38
CA LEU A 418 -7.10 -12.55 -10.53
C LEU A 418 -8.44 -12.86 -9.86
N ASN A 419 -8.99 -11.89 -9.11
CA ASN A 419 -10.25 -12.04 -8.40
C ASN A 419 -11.41 -11.57 -9.28
N LYS A 420 -12.15 -12.50 -9.87
CA LYS A 420 -13.35 -12.22 -10.66
C LYS A 420 -14.58 -12.41 -9.76
N ASN A 421 -15.33 -11.36 -9.52
CA ASN A 421 -16.54 -11.41 -8.70
C ASN A 421 -17.68 -12.02 -9.54
N GLU A 422 -18.40 -13.03 -9.02
CA GLU A 422 -19.53 -13.70 -9.69
C GLU A 422 -20.62 -12.74 -10.17
N LYS A 423 -20.77 -11.58 -9.51
CA LYS A 423 -21.74 -10.54 -9.92
C LYS A 423 -21.36 -9.81 -11.22
N GLN A 424 -20.08 -9.89 -11.64
CA GLN A 424 -19.55 -9.14 -12.80
C GLN A 424 -19.19 -10.03 -13.98
N PHE A 425 -19.10 -11.35 -13.79
CA PHE A 425 -18.68 -12.31 -14.80
C PHE A 425 -19.67 -13.48 -14.85
N SER A 426 -19.99 -13.94 -16.05
CA SER A 426 -20.78 -15.15 -16.21
C SER A 426 -19.97 -16.38 -15.78
N PRO A 427 -20.62 -17.50 -15.35
CA PRO A 427 -19.90 -18.73 -14.99
C PRO A 427 -18.95 -19.25 -16.08
N THR A 428 -19.25 -18.98 -17.33
CA THR A 428 -18.42 -19.37 -18.50
C THR A 428 -17.18 -18.51 -18.70
N THR A 429 -17.06 -17.36 -18.01
CA THR A 429 -15.91 -16.44 -18.08
C THR A 429 -15.11 -16.37 -16.80
N MET A 430 -15.42 -17.22 -15.82
CA MET A 430 -14.62 -17.37 -14.59
C MET A 430 -13.41 -18.27 -14.89
N TYR A 431 -12.31 -17.64 -15.31
CA TYR A 431 -11.03 -18.31 -15.53
C TYR A 431 -10.25 -18.40 -14.21
N HIS A 432 -9.55 -19.52 -14.00
CA HIS A 432 -8.66 -19.72 -12.87
C HIS A 432 -7.24 -19.28 -13.22
N ASP A 433 -6.92 -18.04 -12.93
CA ASP A 433 -5.60 -17.45 -13.19
C ASP A 433 -4.87 -17.26 -11.87
N TYR A 434 -3.65 -17.83 -11.72
CA TYR A 434 -2.88 -17.76 -10.46
C TYR A 434 -1.38 -17.92 -10.68
N ALA A 435 -0.59 -17.46 -9.70
CA ALA A 435 0.84 -17.70 -9.67
C ALA A 435 1.15 -19.08 -9.08
N ILE A 436 1.90 -19.90 -9.79
CA ILE A 436 2.40 -21.20 -9.31
C ILE A 436 3.58 -20.98 -8.38
N ASN A 437 4.50 -20.11 -8.77
CA ASN A 437 5.62 -19.58 -7.98
C ASN A 437 6.03 -18.21 -8.54
N GLU A 438 7.09 -17.61 -8.03
CA GLU A 438 7.55 -16.29 -8.46
C GLU A 438 7.97 -16.18 -9.94
N HIS A 439 8.23 -17.33 -10.60
CA HIS A 439 8.62 -17.41 -12.00
C HIS A 439 7.57 -18.03 -12.92
N LEU A 440 6.56 -18.67 -12.39
CA LEU A 440 5.57 -19.41 -13.17
C LEU A 440 4.15 -18.90 -12.89
N PHE A 441 3.41 -18.66 -13.94
CA PHE A 441 2.05 -18.16 -13.92
C PHE A 441 1.11 -19.09 -14.69
N HIS A 442 0.04 -19.56 -14.03
CA HIS A 442 -1.04 -20.31 -14.69
C HIS A 442 -2.07 -19.33 -15.25
N TRP A 443 -2.42 -19.53 -16.49
CA TRP A 443 -3.42 -18.74 -17.19
C TRP A 443 -4.36 -19.63 -18.00
N GLN A 444 -5.66 -19.36 -17.89
CA GLN A 444 -6.67 -20.05 -18.68
C GLN A 444 -7.02 -19.21 -19.91
N SER A 445 -6.85 -19.81 -21.08
CA SER A 445 -7.14 -19.15 -22.37
C SER A 445 -8.62 -18.93 -22.60
N GLN A 446 -8.95 -18.23 -23.68
CA GLN A 446 -10.31 -18.14 -24.20
C GLN A 446 -10.88 -19.52 -24.53
N ASN A 447 -12.21 -19.69 -24.42
CA ASN A 447 -12.92 -20.94 -24.68
C ASN A 447 -12.72 -21.49 -26.12
N SER A 448 -12.32 -20.64 -27.07
CA SER A 448 -12.09 -21.03 -28.45
C SER A 448 -10.65 -21.47 -28.75
N ALA A 449 -9.71 -21.29 -27.78
CA ALA A 449 -8.30 -21.59 -28.03
C ALA A 449 -8.02 -23.09 -28.06
N ARG A 450 -7.30 -23.54 -29.11
CA ARG A 450 -6.94 -24.95 -29.36
C ARG A 450 -5.44 -25.08 -29.60
N PRO A 451 -4.80 -26.19 -29.14
CA PRO A 451 -3.36 -26.40 -29.34
C PRO A 451 -2.95 -26.57 -30.81
N ASP A 452 -3.85 -27.07 -31.64
CA ASP A 452 -3.59 -27.47 -33.04
C ASP A 452 -3.75 -26.33 -34.06
N LYS A 453 -4.51 -25.26 -33.72
CA LYS A 453 -4.80 -24.17 -34.64
C LYS A 453 -5.05 -22.82 -33.98
N GLY A 454 -4.95 -21.75 -34.80
CA GLY A 454 -5.24 -20.39 -34.38
C GLY A 454 -4.39 -19.91 -33.20
N ARG A 455 -4.94 -19.03 -32.37
CA ARG A 455 -4.22 -18.41 -31.25
C ARG A 455 -3.57 -19.42 -30.30
N GLY A 456 -4.22 -20.54 -29.99
CA GLY A 456 -3.65 -21.53 -29.08
C GLY A 456 -2.35 -22.15 -29.64
N LYS A 457 -2.31 -22.45 -30.95
CA LYS A 457 -1.09 -22.89 -31.65
C LYS A 457 -0.03 -21.77 -31.66
N ASP A 458 -0.44 -20.52 -31.87
CA ASP A 458 0.45 -19.37 -31.83
C ASP A 458 1.12 -19.20 -30.47
N TYR A 459 0.41 -19.44 -29.38
CA TYR A 459 0.97 -19.40 -28.01
C TYR A 459 2.06 -20.46 -27.81
N ILE A 460 1.82 -21.68 -28.27
CA ILE A 460 2.79 -22.77 -28.16
C ILE A 460 4.03 -22.47 -29.02
N GLN A 461 3.82 -21.98 -30.22
CA GLN A 461 4.87 -21.74 -31.20
C GLN A 461 5.38 -20.30 -31.24
N HIS A 462 5.01 -19.46 -30.24
CA HIS A 462 5.26 -18.01 -30.27
C HIS A 462 6.72 -17.65 -30.59
N LYS A 463 7.69 -18.41 -30.07
CA LYS A 463 9.12 -18.20 -30.37
C LYS A 463 9.45 -18.48 -31.84
N LYS A 464 8.86 -19.53 -32.45
CA LYS A 464 9.12 -19.91 -33.85
C LYS A 464 8.56 -18.88 -34.81
N ILE A 465 7.43 -18.28 -34.50
CA ILE A 465 6.76 -17.27 -35.33
C ILE A 465 7.17 -15.84 -34.97
N GLY A 466 8.16 -15.67 -34.07
CA GLY A 466 8.62 -14.36 -33.63
C GLY A 466 7.59 -13.54 -32.83
N LYS A 467 6.53 -14.17 -32.30
CA LYS A 467 5.50 -13.50 -31.54
C LYS A 467 5.95 -13.27 -30.10
N ARG A 468 5.83 -12.03 -29.61
CA ARG A 468 6.17 -11.64 -28.26
C ARG A 468 4.92 -11.48 -27.42
N LEU A 469 4.95 -12.01 -26.19
CA LEU A 469 3.80 -12.10 -25.30
C LEU A 469 4.11 -11.35 -24.00
N PHE A 470 3.24 -10.43 -23.60
CA PHE A 470 3.42 -9.62 -22.39
C PHE A 470 2.24 -9.77 -21.45
N LEU A 471 2.53 -9.94 -20.16
CA LEU A 471 1.55 -10.20 -19.13
C LEU A 471 1.37 -8.99 -18.21
N PHE A 472 0.12 -8.54 -18.10
CA PHE A 472 -0.32 -7.48 -17.24
C PHE A 472 -1.40 -8.01 -16.29
N VAL A 473 -1.16 -7.93 -14.99
CA VAL A 473 -2.01 -8.58 -13.98
C VAL A 473 -2.53 -7.54 -12.99
N ARG A 474 -3.81 -7.63 -12.65
CA ARG A 474 -4.38 -6.90 -11.52
C ARG A 474 -5.13 -7.84 -10.60
N GLU A 475 -5.23 -7.47 -9.35
CA GLU A 475 -5.84 -8.30 -8.31
C GLU A 475 -7.37 -8.38 -8.47
N GLN A 476 -7.99 -7.25 -8.78
CA GLN A 476 -9.45 -7.14 -8.97
C GLN A 476 -9.81 -5.95 -9.88
N THR A 477 -11.06 -5.87 -10.30
CA THR A 477 -11.53 -4.83 -11.23
C THR A 477 -11.57 -3.44 -10.58
N LYS A 478 -12.02 -3.37 -9.32
CA LYS A 478 -12.15 -2.14 -8.55
C LYS A 478 -11.29 -2.21 -7.29
N ASP A 479 -10.63 -1.11 -6.95
CA ASP A 479 -9.95 -0.98 -5.67
C ASP A 479 -10.94 -0.68 -4.53
N GLU A 480 -10.43 -0.55 -3.31
CA GLU A 480 -11.21 -0.23 -2.11
C GLU A 480 -11.91 1.13 -2.16
N TYR A 481 -11.47 2.02 -3.07
CA TYR A 481 -12.05 3.35 -3.29
C TYR A 481 -13.07 3.37 -4.44
N GLY A 482 -13.36 2.22 -5.04
CA GLY A 482 -14.29 2.06 -6.16
C GLY A 482 -13.72 2.49 -7.52
N ARG A 483 -12.40 2.76 -7.61
CA ARG A 483 -11.72 3.13 -8.87
C ARG A 483 -11.34 1.89 -9.65
N THR A 484 -11.22 2.01 -10.97
CA THR A 484 -10.69 0.93 -11.79
C THR A 484 -9.22 0.72 -11.45
N MET A 485 -8.89 -0.50 -11.00
CA MET A 485 -7.53 -0.86 -10.65
C MET A 485 -6.65 -1.02 -11.89
N GLY A 486 -5.45 -0.44 -11.84
CA GLY A 486 -4.45 -0.60 -12.88
C GLY A 486 -3.82 -2.00 -12.86
N PHE A 487 -3.18 -2.37 -13.96
CA PHE A 487 -2.47 -3.63 -14.13
C PHE A 487 -0.99 -3.47 -13.80
N VAL A 488 -0.41 -4.41 -13.09
CA VAL A 488 1.03 -4.51 -12.84
C VAL A 488 1.69 -5.16 -14.06
N ASN A 489 2.77 -4.55 -14.55
CA ASN A 489 3.54 -5.04 -15.69
C ASN A 489 4.47 -6.20 -15.24
N PHE A 490 4.13 -7.44 -15.58
CA PHE A 490 4.99 -8.61 -15.36
C PHE A 490 6.01 -8.83 -16.46
N GLY A 491 5.94 -8.04 -17.54
CA GLY A 491 6.85 -8.11 -18.67
C GLY A 491 6.58 -9.28 -19.62
N GLU A 492 7.62 -9.66 -20.35
CA GLU A 492 7.56 -10.70 -21.36
C GLU A 492 7.50 -12.09 -20.74
N VAL A 493 6.60 -12.94 -21.29
CA VAL A 493 6.42 -14.32 -20.84
C VAL A 493 6.76 -15.31 -21.93
N LYS A 494 7.11 -16.54 -21.52
CA LYS A 494 7.43 -17.64 -22.41
C LYS A 494 6.54 -18.84 -22.11
N TYR A 495 6.08 -19.51 -23.15
CA TYR A 495 5.35 -20.77 -23.04
C TYR A 495 6.22 -21.86 -22.39
N VAL A 496 5.63 -22.60 -21.44
CA VAL A 496 6.25 -23.76 -20.78
C VAL A 496 5.47 -25.03 -21.14
N SER A 497 4.20 -25.08 -20.80
CA SER A 497 3.34 -26.24 -21.00
C SER A 497 1.88 -25.84 -21.07
N HIS A 498 1.04 -26.77 -21.50
CA HIS A 498 -0.41 -26.62 -21.43
C HIS A 498 -1.11 -27.94 -21.10
N THR A 499 -2.30 -27.83 -20.57
CA THR A 499 -3.26 -28.94 -20.42
C THR A 499 -4.61 -28.48 -20.95
N LYS A 500 -5.48 -29.43 -21.26
CA LYS A 500 -6.82 -29.20 -21.82
C LYS A 500 -6.83 -28.50 -23.19
N SER A 501 -8.02 -28.38 -23.74
CA SER A 501 -8.33 -27.67 -24.99
C SER A 501 -9.73 -27.07 -24.83
N GLN A 502 -9.91 -25.82 -25.27
CA GLN A 502 -11.21 -25.12 -25.29
C GLN A 502 -11.91 -25.01 -23.91
N PRO A 503 -11.31 -24.34 -22.91
CA PRO A 503 -10.09 -23.55 -22.93
C PRO A 503 -8.82 -24.35 -22.65
N MET A 504 -7.67 -23.81 -23.06
CA MET A 504 -6.34 -24.32 -22.70
C MET A 504 -5.92 -23.76 -21.34
N ASN A 505 -5.37 -24.58 -20.48
CA ASN A 505 -4.67 -24.15 -19.28
C ASN A 505 -3.18 -24.04 -19.60
N ILE A 506 -2.63 -22.85 -19.66
CA ILE A 506 -1.26 -22.60 -20.08
C ILE A 506 -0.41 -22.14 -18.91
N THR A 507 0.77 -22.73 -18.77
CA THR A 507 1.80 -22.28 -17.85
C THR A 507 2.78 -21.37 -18.57
N TRP A 508 2.91 -20.14 -18.10
CA TRP A 508 3.85 -19.14 -18.56
C TRP A 508 5.05 -19.04 -17.64
N LYS A 509 6.25 -18.91 -18.20
CA LYS A 509 7.47 -18.53 -17.48
C LYS A 509 7.68 -17.02 -17.62
N LEU A 510 7.77 -16.33 -16.50
CA LEU A 510 8.13 -14.92 -16.44
C LEU A 510 9.64 -14.76 -16.68
N ASN A 511 10.04 -13.78 -17.49
CA ASN A 511 11.45 -13.46 -17.69
C ASN A 511 12.07 -12.77 -16.45
N THR A 512 11.26 -12.04 -15.69
CA THR A 512 11.61 -11.39 -14.43
C THR A 512 10.71 -11.96 -13.33
N PRO A 513 11.24 -12.29 -12.14
CA PRO A 513 10.42 -12.78 -11.04
C PRO A 513 9.29 -11.81 -10.72
N MET A 514 8.15 -12.33 -10.34
CA MET A 514 7.01 -11.54 -9.89
C MET A 514 7.38 -10.73 -8.63
N PRO A 515 6.94 -9.46 -8.51
CA PRO A 515 7.21 -8.68 -7.30
C PRO A 515 6.49 -9.26 -6.09
N ASN A 516 7.13 -9.23 -4.92
CA ASN A 516 6.62 -9.84 -3.69
C ASN A 516 5.19 -9.40 -3.33
N PHE A 517 4.84 -8.13 -3.55
CA PHE A 517 3.50 -7.64 -3.24
C PHE A 517 2.39 -8.27 -4.09
N MET A 518 2.72 -8.75 -5.31
CA MET A 518 1.79 -9.48 -6.17
C MET A 518 1.79 -10.98 -5.89
N TRP A 519 2.96 -11.55 -5.54
CA TRP A 519 3.09 -12.96 -5.23
C TRP A 519 2.11 -13.40 -4.13
N HIS A 520 2.08 -12.68 -3.02
CA HIS A 520 1.20 -12.99 -1.89
C HIS A 520 -0.30 -13.02 -2.25
N GLN A 521 -0.71 -12.24 -3.23
CA GLN A 521 -2.10 -12.18 -3.67
C GLN A 521 -2.42 -13.20 -4.75
N ALA A 522 -1.47 -13.47 -5.64
CA ALA A 522 -1.64 -14.42 -6.73
C ALA A 522 -1.52 -15.90 -6.28
N ALA A 523 -0.66 -16.20 -5.29
CA ALA A 523 -0.44 -17.55 -4.78
C ALA A 523 -1.60 -18.10 -3.94
N LYS A 524 -2.34 -17.26 -3.22
CA LYS A 524 -3.46 -17.69 -2.36
C LYS A 524 -4.64 -18.29 -3.13
N LEU A 525 -4.78 -17.98 -4.41
CA LEU A 525 -5.81 -18.55 -5.27
C LEU A 525 -5.50 -19.98 -5.72
N ALA A 526 -4.26 -20.46 -5.53
CA ALA A 526 -3.85 -21.82 -5.88
C ALA A 526 -4.20 -22.88 -4.80
N VAL A 527 -4.54 -22.46 -3.60
CA VAL A 527 -4.75 -23.31 -2.40
C VAL A 527 -6.21 -23.36 -1.95
N GLY A 528 -7.11 -22.63 -2.59
CA GLY A 528 -8.54 -22.58 -2.30
C GLY A 528 -9.38 -23.54 -3.11
#